data_e6ce27ae70e1eaf4b2b2475d6f503f94
#
_entry.id   e6ce27ae70e1eaf4b2b2475d6f503f94
#
_cell.length_a   1.000
_cell.length_b   1.000
_cell.length_c   1.000
_cell.angle_alpha   90.00
_cell.angle_beta   90.00
_cell.angle_gamma   90.00
#
_symmetry.space_group_name_H-M   'P 1'
#
loop_
_entity.id
_entity.type
_entity.pdbx_description
1 polymer ?
#
loop_
_entity_poly.entity_id
_entity_poly.type
_entity_poly.pdbx_seq_one_letter_code
_entity_poly.pdbx_strand_id
1 'polypeptide(L)'
;MDYPIWDIALGGSMLMAVVAISHVIVAHFAIGGGLLIAVTETLSVKRGDPELRALAKRSSLVLILLSTVYGAISGVGIWVVAGLISPGAISALIHTYVWGWAIEWVFFVLEIVAALVYYSTWEKISKRAHVLVGWLYFVGAYFSLVVINGIITFMLTPGRWLETQAFWDGFFNPTYWPSLVLRTGICIMMAVAFMVFPAMKSSPDARDRILRFLGWWFVAGTLVAYAGYRWWEAMLPETITDLFRGAAPALTALADTRQFMLWSLTVALVLGAIILLIRPRLAHGATAVVLALAAFSFFGGYERLREGTRKPFLIHSYMFSNGLQVAEIADINAKGVLEKSGWASLAAAADPAATGRQVFRVQCSSCHTIDGYQSIRQVLPTVAEFRAVAADEPAGSGLAVYDAECAACHHDIVFDEMREMLPTPDEIDADREMIADLNHGMIYGALAQLHEMGDVYASADLTTMIHTGQ
;
A
#
# COMPACT_ATOMS: atom_id res chain seq x y z
N MET A 1 -24.81 -1.24 -10.41
CA MET A 1 -24.28 -0.12 -11.22
C MET A 1 -22.87 -0.52 -11.62
N ASP A 2 -22.66 -0.71 -12.90
CA ASP A 2 -21.48 -1.37 -13.43
C ASP A 2 -20.51 -0.31 -13.95
N TYR A 3 -19.34 -0.18 -13.31
CA TYR A 3 -18.30 0.74 -13.74
C TYR A 3 -17.25 0.01 -14.56
N PRO A 4 -16.77 0.57 -15.67
CA PRO A 4 -15.73 -0.08 -16.45
C PRO A 4 -14.44 -0.20 -15.64
N ILE A 5 -13.86 -1.39 -15.60
CA ILE A 5 -12.53 -1.61 -15.04
C ILE A 5 -11.51 -1.10 -16.06
N TRP A 6 -10.59 -0.25 -15.62
CA TRP A 6 -9.51 0.23 -16.47
C TRP A 6 -8.44 -0.84 -16.62
N ASP A 7 -8.24 -1.21 -17.87
CA ASP A 7 -7.13 -2.05 -18.29
C ASP A 7 -6.06 -1.14 -18.90
N ILE A 8 -4.99 -0.91 -18.15
CA ILE A 8 -3.92 0.01 -18.53
C ILE A 8 -2.58 -0.73 -18.63
N ALA A 9 -1.79 -0.39 -19.64
CA ALA A 9 -0.50 -1.04 -19.89
C ALA A 9 0.48 -0.99 -18.71
N LEU A 10 0.42 0.05 -17.88
CA LEU A 10 1.21 0.17 -16.64
C LEU A 10 0.76 -0.82 -15.56
N GLY A 11 -0.47 -1.31 -15.63
CA GLY A 11 -1.13 -2.08 -14.59
C GLY A 11 -1.82 -1.21 -13.53
N GLY A 12 -3.06 -1.59 -13.18
CA GLY A 12 -3.84 -0.88 -12.17
C GLY A 12 -3.14 -0.79 -10.82
N SER A 13 -2.52 -1.90 -10.38
CA SER A 13 -1.77 -1.96 -9.12
C SER A 13 -0.55 -1.01 -9.11
N MET A 14 0.18 -0.88 -10.21
CA MET A 14 1.30 0.06 -10.31
C MET A 14 0.81 1.51 -10.30
N LEU A 15 -0.25 1.83 -11.03
CA LEU A 15 -0.84 3.17 -11.00
C LEU A 15 -1.31 3.53 -9.59
N MET A 16 -2.00 2.61 -8.90
CA MET A 16 -2.39 2.81 -7.50
C MET A 16 -1.16 3.03 -6.61
N ALA A 17 -0.10 2.23 -6.76
CA ALA A 17 1.11 2.37 -5.97
C ALA A 17 1.76 3.76 -6.16
N VAL A 18 1.87 4.24 -7.40
CA VAL A 18 2.43 5.57 -7.69
C VAL A 18 1.61 6.67 -7.02
N VAL A 19 0.29 6.65 -7.17
CA VAL A 19 -0.58 7.68 -6.60
C VAL A 19 -0.63 7.59 -5.08
N ALA A 20 -0.82 6.39 -4.52
CA ALA A 20 -0.93 6.18 -3.08
C ALA A 20 0.38 6.48 -2.35
N ILE A 21 1.53 5.99 -2.83
CA ILE A 21 2.82 6.24 -2.18
C ILE A 21 3.15 7.73 -2.20
N SER A 22 2.95 8.40 -3.34
CA SER A 22 3.21 9.84 -3.44
C SER A 22 2.32 10.66 -2.50
N HIS A 23 1.04 10.29 -2.37
CA HIS A 23 0.11 10.92 -1.42
C HIS A 23 0.54 10.69 0.02
N VAL A 24 0.80 9.45 0.39
CA VAL A 24 1.12 9.07 1.78
C VAL A 24 2.43 9.70 2.25
N ILE A 25 3.42 9.85 1.36
CA ILE A 25 4.66 10.60 1.64
C ILE A 25 4.33 12.04 2.05
N VAL A 26 3.53 12.74 1.27
CA VAL A 26 3.14 14.12 1.54
C VAL A 26 2.27 14.23 2.80
N ALA A 27 1.34 13.30 3.00
CA ALA A 27 0.49 13.27 4.19
C ALA A 27 1.31 13.09 5.49
N HIS A 28 2.28 12.17 5.51
CA HIS A 28 3.16 12.01 6.68
C HIS A 28 4.02 13.26 6.94
N PHE A 29 4.53 13.89 5.87
CA PHE A 29 5.21 15.16 6.01
C PHE A 29 4.28 16.25 6.55
N ALA A 30 3.04 16.35 6.08
CA ALA A 30 2.08 17.35 6.53
C ALA A 30 1.78 17.24 8.02
N ILE A 31 1.56 16.01 8.51
CA ILE A 31 1.30 15.74 9.93
C ILE A 31 2.51 16.11 10.81
N GLY A 32 3.68 15.56 10.47
CA GLY A 32 4.90 15.83 11.22
C GLY A 32 5.34 17.29 11.13
N GLY A 33 5.18 17.91 9.96
CA GLY A 33 5.43 19.32 9.71
C GLY A 33 4.53 20.20 10.57
N GLY A 34 3.24 19.89 10.65
CA GLY A 34 2.29 20.56 11.53
C GLY A 34 2.72 20.53 12.99
N LEU A 35 3.12 19.36 13.49
CA LEU A 35 3.65 19.19 14.85
C LEU A 35 4.89 20.09 15.08
N LEU A 36 5.90 19.93 14.24
CA LEU A 36 7.18 20.62 14.46
C LEU A 36 7.07 22.13 14.27
N ILE A 37 6.22 22.62 13.35
CA ILE A 37 5.96 24.04 13.17
C ILE A 37 5.23 24.60 14.40
N ALA A 38 4.19 23.94 14.90
CA ALA A 38 3.45 24.36 16.09
C ALA A 38 4.36 24.40 17.34
N VAL A 39 5.20 23.37 17.54
CA VAL A 39 6.20 23.34 18.62
C VAL A 39 7.22 24.46 18.46
N THR A 40 7.77 24.64 17.26
CA THR A 40 8.80 25.67 16.96
C THR A 40 8.25 27.05 17.21
N GLU A 41 7.03 27.35 16.77
CA GLU A 41 6.40 28.65 17.01
C GLU A 41 6.07 28.85 18.50
N THR A 42 5.56 27.83 19.17
CA THR A 42 5.32 27.86 20.62
C THR A 42 6.59 28.23 21.38
N LEU A 43 7.71 27.59 21.03
CA LEU A 43 9.01 27.89 21.65
C LEU A 43 9.49 29.29 21.29
N SER A 44 9.27 29.75 20.06
CA SER A 44 9.65 31.10 19.62
C SER A 44 8.92 32.18 20.45
N VAL A 45 7.65 32.00 20.70
CA VAL A 45 6.82 32.92 21.50
C VAL A 45 7.25 32.92 22.99
N LYS A 46 7.47 31.71 23.55
CA LYS A 46 7.90 31.57 24.96
C LYS A 46 9.28 32.14 25.24
N ARG A 47 10.22 32.01 24.30
CA ARG A 47 11.61 32.40 24.45
C ARG A 47 11.92 33.80 23.84
N GLY A 48 10.97 34.38 23.11
CA GLY A 48 11.20 35.61 22.35
C GLY A 48 12.21 35.42 21.22
N ASP A 49 12.33 34.22 20.64
CA ASP A 49 13.34 33.85 19.64
C ASP A 49 12.84 34.16 18.21
N PRO A 50 13.36 35.21 17.54
CA PRO A 50 12.92 35.55 16.19
C PRO A 50 13.36 34.56 15.13
N GLU A 51 14.47 33.84 15.32
CA GLU A 51 14.96 32.85 14.36
C GLU A 51 14.05 31.61 14.33
N LEU A 52 13.59 31.14 15.49
CA LEU A 52 12.59 30.07 15.55
C LEU A 52 11.27 30.50 14.90
N ARG A 53 10.86 31.76 15.09
CA ARG A 53 9.66 32.28 14.42
C ARG A 53 9.84 32.33 12.90
N ALA A 54 10.99 32.78 12.42
CA ALA A 54 11.31 32.79 11.00
C ALA A 54 11.38 31.37 10.41
N LEU A 55 11.91 30.42 11.15
CA LEU A 55 11.90 29.02 10.75
C LEU A 55 10.48 28.48 10.59
N ALA A 56 9.61 28.68 11.59
CA ALA A 56 8.21 28.24 11.52
C ALA A 56 7.49 28.87 10.31
N LYS A 57 7.67 30.16 10.08
CA LYS A 57 7.07 30.90 8.94
C LYS A 57 7.56 30.38 7.59
N ARG A 58 8.87 30.12 7.43
CA ARG A 58 9.44 29.57 6.18
C ARG A 58 8.96 28.13 5.94
N SER A 59 8.88 27.33 7.00
CA SER A 59 8.43 25.94 6.91
C SER A 59 6.94 25.82 6.60
N SER A 60 6.11 26.74 7.08
CA SER A 60 4.67 26.74 6.84
C SER A 60 4.30 26.95 5.36
N LEU A 61 5.09 27.73 4.61
CA LEU A 61 4.87 27.88 3.17
C LEU A 61 5.02 26.53 2.43
N VAL A 62 6.10 25.81 2.74
CA VAL A 62 6.35 24.48 2.14
C VAL A 62 5.26 23.50 2.54
N LEU A 63 4.89 23.50 3.82
CA LEU A 63 3.81 22.67 4.34
C LEU A 63 2.52 22.86 3.54
N ILE A 64 2.06 24.10 3.43
CA ILE A 64 0.78 24.41 2.77
C ILE A 64 0.81 24.04 1.29
N LEU A 65 1.86 24.39 0.56
CA LEU A 65 1.94 24.06 -0.85
C LEU A 65 1.90 22.54 -1.08
N LEU A 66 2.59 21.77 -0.26
CA LEU A 66 2.59 20.31 -0.40
C LEU A 66 1.28 19.67 0.11
N SER A 67 0.77 20.07 1.28
CA SER A 67 -0.42 19.43 1.85
C SER A 67 -1.71 19.85 1.14
N THR A 68 -1.95 21.16 0.96
CA THR A 68 -3.25 21.62 0.45
C THR A 68 -3.37 21.52 -1.07
N VAL A 69 -2.26 21.60 -1.82
CA VAL A 69 -2.31 21.46 -3.29
C VAL A 69 -2.05 20.03 -3.69
N TYR A 70 -0.82 19.55 -3.48
CA TYR A 70 -0.46 18.21 -3.93
C TYR A 70 -1.18 17.10 -3.14
N GLY A 71 -1.25 17.25 -1.81
CA GLY A 71 -1.93 16.29 -0.93
C GLY A 71 -3.40 16.13 -1.29
N ALA A 72 -4.12 17.22 -1.52
CA ALA A 72 -5.53 17.18 -1.90
C ALA A 72 -5.73 16.51 -3.29
N ILE A 73 -4.95 16.91 -4.30
CA ILE A 73 -5.05 16.33 -5.66
C ILE A 73 -4.74 14.84 -5.65
N SER A 74 -3.66 14.44 -4.98
CA SER A 74 -3.25 13.03 -4.92
C SER A 74 -4.20 12.18 -4.07
N GLY A 75 -4.80 12.73 -3.02
CA GLY A 75 -5.85 12.08 -2.23
C GLY A 75 -7.10 11.77 -3.05
N VAL A 76 -7.60 12.74 -3.80
CA VAL A 76 -8.69 12.50 -4.77
C VAL A 76 -8.25 11.50 -5.85
N GLY A 77 -6.99 11.57 -6.29
CA GLY A 77 -6.39 10.62 -7.23
C GLY A 77 -6.48 9.17 -6.77
N ILE A 78 -6.27 8.89 -5.46
CA ILE A 78 -6.43 7.54 -4.89
C ILE A 78 -7.86 7.04 -5.09
N TRP A 79 -8.87 7.86 -4.78
CA TRP A 79 -10.27 7.48 -4.93
C TRP A 79 -10.64 7.19 -6.38
N VAL A 80 -10.20 8.05 -7.31
CA VAL A 80 -10.45 7.90 -8.74
C VAL A 80 -9.80 6.60 -9.24
N VAL A 81 -8.52 6.38 -8.94
CA VAL A 81 -7.81 5.18 -9.39
C VAL A 81 -8.42 3.92 -8.77
N ALA A 82 -8.66 3.89 -7.45
CA ALA A 82 -9.27 2.75 -6.79
C ALA A 82 -10.64 2.39 -7.37
N GLY A 83 -11.47 3.40 -7.64
CA GLY A 83 -12.80 3.22 -8.23
C GLY A 83 -12.76 2.68 -9.66
N LEU A 84 -11.67 2.92 -10.40
CA LEU A 84 -11.54 2.49 -11.79
C LEU A 84 -10.83 1.15 -11.96
N ILE A 85 -9.92 0.79 -11.04
CA ILE A 85 -9.17 -0.48 -11.14
C ILE A 85 -9.78 -1.61 -10.33
N SER A 86 -10.50 -1.31 -9.24
CA SER A 86 -11.11 -2.32 -8.36
C SER A 86 -12.37 -1.77 -7.69
N PRO A 87 -13.45 -1.51 -8.45
CA PRO A 87 -14.67 -0.89 -7.93
C PRO A 87 -15.34 -1.72 -6.83
N GLY A 88 -15.37 -3.05 -6.96
CA GLY A 88 -15.93 -3.94 -5.93
C GLY A 88 -15.19 -3.84 -4.61
N ALA A 89 -13.87 -3.80 -4.66
CA ALA A 89 -13.01 -3.71 -3.49
C ALA A 89 -13.17 -2.38 -2.73
N ILE A 90 -13.15 -1.26 -3.46
CA ILE A 90 -13.33 0.06 -2.81
C ILE A 90 -14.74 0.23 -2.27
N SER A 91 -15.76 -0.30 -2.97
CA SER A 91 -17.13 -0.30 -2.48
C SER A 91 -17.27 -1.04 -1.15
N ALA A 92 -16.67 -2.22 -1.01
CA ALA A 92 -16.67 -2.98 0.24
C ALA A 92 -16.02 -2.18 1.40
N LEU A 93 -14.86 -1.56 1.16
CA LEU A 93 -14.20 -0.73 2.18
C LEU A 93 -15.03 0.49 2.58
N ILE A 94 -15.71 1.15 1.62
CA ILE A 94 -16.59 2.28 1.92
C ILE A 94 -17.75 1.83 2.80
N HIS A 95 -18.42 0.74 2.45
CA HIS A 95 -19.57 0.25 3.21
C HIS A 95 -19.18 -0.22 4.62
N THR A 96 -18.04 -0.91 4.74
CA THR A 96 -17.54 -1.37 6.05
C THR A 96 -17.18 -0.20 6.97
N TYR A 97 -16.63 0.90 6.41
CA TYR A 97 -16.08 2.01 7.18
C TYR A 97 -16.72 3.37 6.86
N VAL A 98 -18.00 3.41 6.49
CA VAL A 98 -18.69 4.66 6.12
C VAL A 98 -18.53 5.77 7.17
N TRP A 99 -18.65 5.44 8.45
CA TRP A 99 -18.46 6.39 9.55
C TRP A 99 -16.99 6.80 9.72
N GLY A 100 -16.05 5.89 9.49
CA GLY A 100 -14.63 6.19 9.49
C GLY A 100 -14.27 7.22 8.41
N TRP A 101 -14.72 7.01 7.18
CA TRP A 101 -14.52 7.94 6.08
C TRP A 101 -15.17 9.30 6.33
N ALA A 102 -16.37 9.33 6.89
CA ALA A 102 -17.06 10.58 7.22
C ALA A 102 -16.32 11.38 8.31
N ILE A 103 -15.82 10.73 9.36
CA ILE A 103 -15.06 11.37 10.44
C ILE A 103 -13.71 11.87 9.92
N GLU A 104 -13.02 11.08 9.11
CA GLU A 104 -11.75 11.47 8.48
C GLU A 104 -11.92 12.75 7.66
N TRP A 105 -13.00 12.83 6.89
CA TRP A 105 -13.30 14.00 6.07
C TRP A 105 -13.48 15.28 6.91
N VAL A 106 -14.07 15.19 8.10
CA VAL A 106 -14.21 16.32 9.02
C VAL A 106 -12.81 16.82 9.48
N PHE A 107 -11.92 15.91 9.84
CA PHE A 107 -10.54 16.28 10.23
C PHE A 107 -9.74 16.83 9.06
N PHE A 108 -9.93 16.31 7.86
CA PHE A 108 -9.32 16.83 6.64
C PHE A 108 -9.77 18.28 6.34
N VAL A 109 -11.07 18.59 6.47
CA VAL A 109 -11.58 19.96 6.33
C VAL A 109 -10.99 20.88 7.41
N LEU A 110 -10.93 20.42 8.65
CA LEU A 110 -10.29 21.17 9.74
C LEU A 110 -8.82 21.48 9.43
N GLU A 111 -8.08 20.49 8.93
CA GLU A 111 -6.68 20.62 8.52
C GLU A 111 -6.52 21.72 7.44
N ILE A 112 -7.29 21.66 6.37
CA ILE A 112 -7.21 22.62 5.27
C ILE A 112 -7.53 24.04 5.75
N VAL A 113 -8.64 24.20 6.48
CA VAL A 113 -9.06 25.53 6.99
C VAL A 113 -8.00 26.09 7.95
N ALA A 114 -7.53 25.27 8.89
CA ALA A 114 -6.49 25.69 9.82
C ALA A 114 -5.18 26.06 9.11
N ALA A 115 -4.77 25.30 8.07
CA ALA A 115 -3.60 25.60 7.26
C ALA A 115 -3.69 26.97 6.57
N LEU A 116 -4.83 27.23 5.92
CA LEU A 116 -5.06 28.48 5.20
C LEU A 116 -5.11 29.67 6.17
N VAL A 117 -5.80 29.52 7.32
CA VAL A 117 -5.83 30.55 8.37
C VAL A 117 -4.44 30.77 8.92
N TYR A 118 -3.70 29.71 9.26
CA TYR A 118 -2.32 29.82 9.77
C TYR A 118 -1.42 30.60 8.83
N TYR A 119 -1.42 30.27 7.55
CA TYR A 119 -0.58 30.95 6.57
C TYR A 119 -0.99 32.41 6.32
N SER A 120 -2.30 32.68 6.26
CA SER A 120 -2.79 34.03 5.89
C SER A 120 -2.78 35.04 7.03
N THR A 121 -2.60 34.58 8.28
CA THR A 121 -2.73 35.47 9.47
C THR A 121 -1.42 35.79 10.16
N TRP A 122 -0.26 35.43 9.58
CA TRP A 122 1.03 35.95 10.06
C TRP A 122 1.02 37.45 10.20
N GLU A 123 1.42 37.97 11.38
CA GLU A 123 1.43 39.40 11.76
C GLU A 123 0.04 40.09 11.80
N LYS A 124 -1.07 39.36 11.58
CA LYS A 124 -2.43 39.93 11.57
C LYS A 124 -3.22 39.62 12.85
N ILE A 125 -2.87 38.56 13.56
CA ILE A 125 -3.50 38.18 14.83
C ILE A 125 -2.46 38.08 15.94
N SER A 126 -2.91 37.97 17.20
CA SER A 126 -1.99 37.84 18.32
C SER A 126 -1.14 36.55 18.19
N LYS A 127 0.11 36.60 18.67
CA LYS A 127 1.03 35.45 18.62
C LYS A 127 0.44 34.21 19.32
N ARG A 128 -0.33 34.40 20.40
CA ARG A 128 -0.99 33.26 21.09
C ARG A 128 -2.11 32.64 20.27
N ALA A 129 -2.93 33.47 19.63
CA ALA A 129 -3.98 32.96 18.73
C ALA A 129 -3.39 32.24 17.51
N HIS A 130 -2.29 32.75 16.95
CA HIS A 130 -1.61 32.14 15.81
C HIS A 130 -1.03 30.75 16.18
N VAL A 131 -0.38 30.63 17.32
CA VAL A 131 0.07 29.34 17.88
C VAL A 131 -1.10 28.37 18.04
N LEU A 132 -2.26 28.82 18.54
CA LEU A 132 -3.44 27.96 18.68
C LEU A 132 -3.89 27.42 17.30
N VAL A 133 -3.92 28.25 16.27
CA VAL A 133 -4.25 27.81 14.92
C VAL A 133 -3.27 26.75 14.41
N GLY A 134 -1.97 26.91 14.68
CA GLY A 134 -0.96 25.88 14.36
C GLY A 134 -1.21 24.56 15.05
N TRP A 135 -1.61 24.58 16.32
CA TRP A 135 -1.99 23.37 17.05
C TRP A 135 -3.31 22.75 16.53
N LEU A 136 -4.29 23.56 16.12
CA LEU A 136 -5.54 23.09 15.51
C LEU A 136 -5.24 22.38 14.16
N TYR A 137 -4.32 22.94 13.37
CA TYR A 137 -3.85 22.25 12.16
C TYR A 137 -3.28 20.87 12.48
N PHE A 138 -2.33 20.80 13.43
CA PHE A 138 -1.72 19.52 13.82
C PHE A 138 -2.77 18.52 14.34
N VAL A 139 -3.70 18.96 15.16
CA VAL A 139 -4.77 18.10 15.70
C VAL A 139 -5.62 17.53 14.57
N GLY A 140 -6.05 18.36 13.60
CA GLY A 140 -6.79 17.92 12.42
C GLY A 140 -6.02 16.87 11.63
N ALA A 141 -4.78 17.18 11.26
CA ALA A 141 -3.91 16.29 10.49
C ALA A 141 -3.61 14.97 11.22
N TYR A 142 -3.35 15.02 12.54
CA TYR A 142 -3.04 13.82 13.32
C TYR A 142 -4.27 12.92 13.52
N PHE A 143 -5.44 13.49 13.78
CA PHE A 143 -6.66 12.71 13.90
C PHE A 143 -7.14 12.15 12.57
N SER A 144 -6.88 12.80 11.45
CA SER A 144 -7.03 12.20 10.12
C SER A 144 -6.17 10.93 10.00
N LEU A 145 -4.87 10.98 10.41
CA LEU A 145 -4.03 9.78 10.46
C LEU A 145 -4.60 8.70 11.40
N VAL A 146 -5.08 9.07 12.59
CA VAL A 146 -5.68 8.13 13.56
C VAL A 146 -6.82 7.35 12.93
N VAL A 147 -7.69 8.03 12.17
CA VAL A 147 -8.84 7.39 11.52
C VAL A 147 -8.41 6.54 10.32
N ILE A 148 -7.63 7.09 9.40
CA ILE A 148 -7.22 6.34 8.21
C ILE A 148 -6.33 5.14 8.55
N ASN A 149 -5.54 5.23 9.62
CA ASN A 149 -4.72 4.11 10.09
C ASN A 149 -5.58 2.90 10.48
N GLY A 150 -6.76 3.10 11.08
CA GLY A 150 -7.70 2.02 11.39
C GLY A 150 -8.14 1.27 10.14
N ILE A 151 -8.47 1.98 9.08
CA ILE A 151 -8.91 1.40 7.80
C ILE A 151 -7.76 0.67 7.08
N ILE A 152 -6.58 1.28 7.05
CA ILE A 152 -5.42 0.70 6.34
C ILE A 152 -4.92 -0.57 7.03
N THR A 153 -4.88 -0.59 8.37
CA THR A 153 -4.39 -1.75 9.13
C THR A 153 -5.39 -2.90 9.14
N PHE A 154 -6.68 -2.59 9.12
CA PHE A 154 -7.75 -3.56 9.00
C PHE A 154 -7.59 -4.48 7.78
N MET A 155 -7.16 -3.96 6.65
CA MET A 155 -7.02 -4.75 5.43
C MET A 155 -6.05 -5.93 5.60
N LEU A 156 -4.99 -5.79 6.40
CA LEU A 156 -4.01 -6.85 6.64
C LEU A 156 -4.40 -7.74 7.83
N THR A 157 -4.94 -7.16 8.89
CA THR A 157 -5.25 -7.85 10.14
C THR A 157 -6.67 -7.50 10.61
N PRO A 158 -7.71 -8.02 9.95
CA PRO A 158 -9.10 -7.70 10.32
C PRO A 158 -9.49 -8.14 11.74
N GLY A 159 -8.75 -9.09 12.32
CA GLY A 159 -8.93 -9.52 13.70
C GLY A 159 -10.34 -10.08 13.96
N ARG A 160 -10.91 -9.74 15.11
CA ARG A 160 -12.24 -10.22 15.52
C ARG A 160 -13.38 -9.78 14.59
N TRP A 161 -13.15 -8.79 13.75
CA TRP A 161 -14.17 -8.35 12.78
C TRP A 161 -14.62 -9.48 11.84
N LEU A 162 -13.75 -10.44 11.54
CA LEU A 162 -14.12 -11.60 10.72
C LEU A 162 -15.30 -12.38 11.31
N GLU A 163 -15.43 -12.39 12.65
CA GLU A 163 -16.51 -13.07 13.35
C GLU A 163 -17.69 -12.14 13.65
N THR A 164 -17.40 -10.93 14.09
CA THR A 164 -18.42 -10.03 14.66
C THR A 164 -19.01 -9.07 13.63
N GLN A 165 -18.30 -8.77 12.56
CA GLN A 165 -18.61 -7.69 11.60
C GLN A 165 -18.82 -6.32 12.26
N ALA A 166 -18.38 -6.14 13.54
CA ALA A 166 -18.57 -4.93 14.28
C ALA A 166 -17.49 -3.90 13.94
N PHE A 167 -17.90 -2.65 13.68
CA PHE A 167 -17.02 -1.54 13.30
C PHE A 167 -15.78 -1.41 14.19
N TRP A 168 -15.96 -1.42 15.53
CA TRP A 168 -14.85 -1.19 16.44
C TRP A 168 -13.87 -2.37 16.52
N ASP A 169 -14.32 -3.60 16.30
CA ASP A 169 -13.45 -4.78 16.26
C ASP A 169 -12.51 -4.76 15.05
N GLY A 170 -12.99 -4.24 13.92
CA GLY A 170 -12.14 -4.01 12.75
C GLY A 170 -11.29 -2.75 12.86
N PHE A 171 -11.84 -1.66 13.40
CA PHE A 171 -11.14 -0.39 13.52
C PHE A 171 -9.92 -0.50 14.46
N PHE A 172 -10.11 -1.08 15.64
CA PHE A 172 -9.04 -1.34 16.62
C PHE A 172 -8.45 -2.75 16.44
N ASN A 173 -8.14 -3.10 15.20
CA ASN A 173 -7.52 -4.36 14.84
C ASN A 173 -6.13 -4.57 15.46
N PRO A 174 -5.57 -5.80 15.42
CA PRO A 174 -4.31 -6.12 16.11
C PRO A 174 -3.13 -5.20 15.78
N THR A 175 -3.02 -4.72 14.53
CA THR A 175 -1.90 -3.88 14.11
C THR A 175 -2.17 -2.37 14.19
N TYR A 176 -3.34 -1.95 14.68
CA TYR A 176 -3.74 -0.54 14.75
C TYR A 176 -2.75 0.33 15.53
N TRP A 177 -2.51 0.01 16.80
CA TRP A 177 -1.65 0.81 17.68
C TRP A 177 -0.18 0.78 17.24
N PRO A 178 0.42 -0.39 16.96
CA PRO A 178 1.80 -0.42 16.51
C PRO A 178 2.03 0.34 15.21
N SER A 179 1.10 0.25 14.25
CA SER A 179 1.16 1.02 13.01
C SER A 179 1.06 2.53 13.27
N LEU A 180 0.17 2.97 14.17
CA LEU A 180 0.04 4.39 14.51
C LEU A 180 1.34 4.94 15.12
N VAL A 181 1.97 4.20 16.04
CA VAL A 181 3.27 4.56 16.63
C VAL A 181 4.36 4.63 15.57
N LEU A 182 4.45 3.63 14.71
CA LEU A 182 5.39 3.60 13.59
C LEU A 182 5.22 4.86 12.69
N ARG A 183 3.99 5.11 12.24
CA ARG A 183 3.67 6.23 11.34
C ARG A 183 3.94 7.57 12.00
N THR A 184 3.69 7.71 13.29
CA THR A 184 4.03 8.94 14.04
C THR A 184 5.54 9.19 14.01
N GLY A 185 6.36 8.16 14.23
CA GLY A 185 7.81 8.28 14.09
C GLY A 185 8.25 8.71 12.69
N ILE A 186 7.67 8.12 11.66
CA ILE A 186 7.92 8.49 10.25
C ILE A 186 7.52 9.94 9.97
N CYS A 187 6.35 10.39 10.44
CA CYS A 187 5.92 11.79 10.30
C CYS A 187 6.98 12.78 10.83
N ILE A 188 7.52 12.47 12.01
CA ILE A 188 8.57 13.31 12.63
C ILE A 188 9.86 13.28 11.79
N MET A 189 10.32 12.11 11.36
CA MET A 189 11.52 11.98 10.53
C MET A 189 11.41 12.81 9.23
N MET A 190 10.28 12.68 8.54
CA MET A 190 10.03 13.39 7.29
C MET A 190 9.96 14.90 7.50
N ALA A 191 9.26 15.34 8.53
CA ALA A 191 9.17 16.76 8.86
C ALA A 191 10.54 17.38 9.12
N VAL A 192 11.40 16.70 9.88
CA VAL A 192 12.77 17.17 10.12
C VAL A 192 13.56 17.23 8.81
N ALA A 193 13.53 16.21 8.00
CA ALA A 193 14.24 16.18 6.71
C ALA A 193 13.86 17.40 5.84
N PHE A 194 12.58 17.73 5.75
CA PHE A 194 12.12 18.93 5.04
C PHE A 194 12.49 20.24 5.74
N MET A 195 12.44 20.31 7.08
CA MET A 195 12.73 21.52 7.84
C MET A 195 14.22 21.89 7.87
N VAL A 196 15.12 20.97 7.55
CA VAL A 196 16.54 21.28 7.37
C VAL A 196 16.74 22.33 6.26
N PHE A 197 15.99 22.30 5.16
CA PHE A 197 16.10 23.29 4.07
C PHE A 197 15.82 24.73 4.54
N PRO A 198 14.70 25.06 5.16
CA PRO A 198 14.47 26.40 5.67
C PRO A 198 15.39 26.77 6.84
N ALA A 199 15.92 25.78 7.60
CA ALA A 199 16.91 26.03 8.66
C ALA A 199 18.24 26.53 8.11
N MET A 200 18.63 26.11 6.90
CA MET A 200 19.85 26.66 6.24
C MET A 200 19.85 28.16 5.99
N LYS A 201 18.66 28.78 5.98
CA LYS A 201 18.51 30.24 5.79
C LYS A 201 18.62 31.04 7.08
N SER A 202 18.85 30.40 8.23
CA SER A 202 19.05 31.06 9.52
C SER A 202 20.48 31.58 9.66
N SER A 203 20.68 32.54 10.57
CA SER A 203 22.04 33.05 10.91
C SER A 203 22.94 31.89 11.39
N PRO A 204 24.28 31.97 11.18
CA PRO A 204 25.16 30.84 11.49
C PRO A 204 25.02 30.30 12.91
N ASP A 205 24.92 31.15 13.91
CA ASP A 205 24.81 30.77 15.32
C ASP A 205 23.43 30.17 15.63
N ALA A 206 22.36 30.72 15.07
CA ALA A 206 21.01 30.21 15.22
C ALA A 206 20.84 28.86 14.45
N ARG A 207 21.46 28.72 13.29
CA ARG A 207 21.43 27.54 12.47
C ARG A 207 21.92 26.29 13.22
N ASP A 208 23.10 26.37 13.86
CA ASP A 208 23.67 25.24 14.61
C ASP A 208 22.74 24.83 15.76
N ARG A 209 22.12 25.77 16.45
CA ARG A 209 21.16 25.53 17.52
C ARG A 209 19.85 24.88 16.97
N ILE A 210 19.33 25.41 15.88
CA ILE A 210 18.13 24.91 15.21
C ILE A 210 18.36 23.48 14.70
N LEU A 211 19.49 23.22 14.05
CA LEU A 211 19.80 21.88 13.55
C LEU A 211 19.90 20.85 14.67
N ARG A 212 20.49 21.20 15.82
CA ARG A 212 20.50 20.30 16.99
C ARG A 212 19.09 20.06 17.53
N PHE A 213 18.25 21.10 17.58
CA PHE A 213 16.84 20.96 17.94
C PHE A 213 16.12 19.98 17.01
N LEU A 214 16.26 20.15 15.69
CA LEU A 214 15.72 19.23 14.69
C LEU A 214 16.33 17.82 14.80
N GLY A 215 17.63 17.73 15.09
CA GLY A 215 18.34 16.47 15.26
C GLY A 215 17.79 15.63 16.41
N TRP A 216 17.44 16.22 17.54
CA TRP A 216 16.79 15.49 18.64
C TRP A 216 15.42 14.95 18.23
N TRP A 217 14.64 15.73 17.47
CA TRP A 217 13.37 15.27 16.93
C TRP A 217 13.57 14.13 15.94
N PHE A 218 14.58 14.22 15.07
CA PHE A 218 14.89 13.18 14.09
C PHE A 218 15.28 11.87 14.75
N VAL A 219 16.19 11.90 15.72
CA VAL A 219 16.61 10.71 16.46
C VAL A 219 15.43 10.10 17.24
N ALA A 220 14.65 10.93 17.94
CA ALA A 220 13.46 10.46 18.65
C ALA A 220 12.44 9.83 17.70
N GLY A 221 12.15 10.48 16.56
CA GLY A 221 11.25 9.98 15.54
C GLY A 221 11.72 8.64 14.96
N THR A 222 13.03 8.52 14.69
CA THR A 222 13.61 7.27 14.19
C THR A 222 13.47 6.13 15.20
N LEU A 223 13.72 6.38 16.47
CA LEU A 223 13.57 5.37 17.53
C LEU A 223 12.10 4.98 17.74
N VAL A 224 11.17 5.93 17.68
CA VAL A 224 9.73 5.67 17.73
C VAL A 224 9.28 4.84 16.53
N ALA A 225 9.76 5.17 15.32
CA ALA A 225 9.45 4.41 14.11
C ALA A 225 9.98 2.97 14.22
N TYR A 226 11.20 2.78 14.71
CA TYR A 226 11.76 1.44 14.93
C TYR A 226 10.97 0.64 15.96
N ALA A 227 10.65 1.24 17.10
CA ALA A 227 9.87 0.58 18.15
C ALA A 227 8.47 0.19 17.64
N GLY A 228 7.81 1.11 16.91
CA GLY A 228 6.52 0.84 16.28
C GLY A 228 6.59 -0.28 15.25
N TYR A 229 7.64 -0.33 14.44
CA TYR A 229 7.88 -1.42 13.48
C TYR A 229 8.06 -2.78 14.17
N ARG A 230 8.90 -2.84 15.22
CA ARG A 230 9.12 -4.08 15.95
C ARG A 230 7.85 -4.58 16.64
N TRP A 231 7.04 -3.64 17.16
CA TRP A 231 5.75 -3.97 17.75
C TRP A 231 4.76 -4.44 16.67
N TRP A 232 4.72 -3.76 15.51
CA TRP A 232 3.88 -4.18 14.39
C TRP A 232 4.25 -5.60 13.91
N GLU A 233 5.52 -5.88 13.71
CA GLU A 233 6.03 -7.20 13.33
C GLU A 233 5.61 -8.30 14.33
N ALA A 234 5.65 -8.00 15.63
CA ALA A 234 5.28 -8.91 16.70
C ALA A 234 3.75 -9.18 16.79
N MET A 235 2.93 -8.31 16.22
CA MET A 235 1.47 -8.46 16.20
C MET A 235 0.94 -9.17 14.95
N LEU A 236 1.80 -9.44 13.98
CA LEU A 236 1.41 -10.18 12.79
C LEU A 236 1.26 -11.68 13.08
N PRO A 237 0.30 -12.37 12.46
CA PRO A 237 0.26 -13.83 12.44
C PRO A 237 1.55 -14.43 11.91
N GLU A 238 1.94 -15.61 12.39
CA GLU A 238 3.15 -16.30 11.97
C GLU A 238 3.16 -16.57 10.46
N THR A 239 2.04 -16.98 9.90
CA THR A 239 1.83 -17.16 8.47
C THR A 239 2.23 -15.94 7.65
N ILE A 240 1.91 -14.73 8.11
CA ILE A 240 2.29 -13.48 7.44
C ILE A 240 3.78 -13.17 7.65
N THR A 241 4.32 -13.43 8.84
CA THR A 241 5.74 -13.15 9.10
C THR A 241 6.67 -14.07 8.32
N ASP A 242 6.26 -15.28 8.03
CA ASP A 242 7.05 -16.24 7.26
C ASP A 242 7.23 -15.81 5.80
N LEU A 243 6.25 -15.08 5.25
CA LEU A 243 6.35 -14.54 3.88
C LEU A 243 7.54 -13.61 3.70
N PHE A 244 7.78 -12.69 4.64
CA PHE A 244 8.93 -11.79 4.54
C PHE A 244 10.21 -12.32 5.25
N ARG A 245 10.16 -13.55 5.75
CA ARG A 245 11.35 -14.32 6.12
C ARG A 245 11.90 -15.17 4.98
N GLY A 246 11.21 -15.19 3.84
CA GLY A 246 11.64 -15.90 2.65
C GLY A 246 11.14 -17.34 2.58
N ALA A 247 9.99 -17.63 3.21
CA ALA A 247 9.40 -18.97 3.21
C ALA A 247 8.99 -19.46 1.80
N ALA A 248 8.77 -18.53 0.87
CA ALA A 248 8.47 -18.85 -0.52
C ALA A 248 9.41 -18.14 -1.50
N PRO A 249 9.92 -18.80 -2.55
CA PRO A 249 10.89 -18.23 -3.49
C PRO A 249 10.44 -16.93 -4.15
N ALA A 250 9.18 -16.82 -4.57
CA ALA A 250 8.63 -15.58 -5.16
C ALA A 250 8.57 -14.40 -4.17
N LEU A 251 8.71 -14.67 -2.89
CA LEU A 251 8.63 -13.69 -1.80
C LEU A 251 10.01 -13.33 -1.21
N THR A 252 11.10 -13.88 -1.74
CA THR A 252 12.47 -13.49 -1.34
C THR A 252 12.67 -11.99 -1.46
N ALA A 253 12.06 -11.34 -2.45
CA ALA A 253 12.07 -9.89 -2.64
C ALA A 253 11.46 -9.11 -1.44
N LEU A 254 10.59 -9.71 -0.64
CA LEU A 254 10.06 -9.11 0.59
C LEU A 254 11.08 -9.19 1.73
N ALA A 255 11.81 -10.30 1.86
CA ALA A 255 12.90 -10.43 2.82
C ALA A 255 14.02 -9.41 2.55
N ASP A 256 14.43 -9.25 1.28
CA ASP A 256 15.39 -8.24 0.85
C ASP A 256 14.87 -6.81 1.14
N THR A 257 13.59 -6.55 0.87
CA THR A 257 12.94 -5.27 1.19
C THR A 257 13.00 -4.98 2.69
N ARG A 258 12.71 -5.98 3.54
CA ARG A 258 12.81 -5.86 5.00
C ARG A 258 14.21 -5.50 5.45
N GLN A 259 15.20 -6.20 4.93
CA GLN A 259 16.59 -5.92 5.26
C GLN A 259 17.02 -4.52 4.79
N PHE A 260 16.72 -4.17 3.55
CA PHE A 260 17.01 -2.85 2.99
C PHE A 260 16.39 -1.70 3.79
N MET A 261 15.12 -1.81 4.19
CA MET A 261 14.46 -0.76 4.98
C MET A 261 15.08 -0.61 6.38
N LEU A 262 15.47 -1.71 7.03
CA LEU A 262 16.13 -1.65 8.35
C LEU A 262 17.53 -1.03 8.26
N TRP A 263 18.28 -1.33 7.19
CA TRP A 263 19.53 -0.64 6.90
C TRP A 263 19.33 0.85 6.65
N SER A 264 18.30 1.21 5.88
CA SER A 264 17.96 2.62 5.62
C SER A 264 17.65 3.38 6.91
N LEU A 265 16.90 2.75 7.82
CA LEU A 265 16.62 3.33 9.14
C LEU A 265 17.88 3.51 10.00
N THR A 266 18.77 2.51 9.98
CA THR A 266 20.04 2.58 10.69
C THR A 266 20.92 3.70 10.14
N VAL A 267 21.03 3.81 8.82
CA VAL A 267 21.75 4.91 8.15
C VAL A 267 21.14 6.25 8.51
N ALA A 268 19.79 6.37 8.49
CA ALA A 268 19.09 7.58 8.88
C ALA A 268 19.45 8.00 10.32
N LEU A 269 19.40 7.05 11.26
CA LEU A 269 19.74 7.31 12.68
C LEU A 269 21.19 7.81 12.84
N VAL A 270 22.13 7.08 12.24
CA VAL A 270 23.57 7.40 12.37
C VAL A 270 23.89 8.75 11.71
N LEU A 271 23.44 8.97 10.47
CA LEU A 271 23.69 10.24 9.76
C LEU A 271 22.96 11.40 10.44
N GLY A 272 21.71 11.22 10.85
CA GLY A 272 20.94 12.23 11.57
C GLY A 272 21.61 12.63 12.88
N ALA A 273 22.07 11.66 13.67
CA ALA A 273 22.80 11.92 14.91
C ALA A 273 24.14 12.63 14.65
N ILE A 274 24.94 12.14 13.72
CA ILE A 274 26.26 12.75 13.42
C ILE A 274 26.08 14.17 12.87
N ILE A 275 25.27 14.34 11.82
CA ILE A 275 25.21 15.59 11.07
C ILE A 275 24.38 16.65 11.81
N LEU A 276 23.25 16.28 12.42
CA LEU A 276 22.38 17.26 13.06
C LEU A 276 22.75 17.55 14.52
N LEU A 277 23.15 16.52 15.30
CA LEU A 277 23.46 16.70 16.72
C LEU A 277 24.93 17.01 16.99
N ILE A 278 25.85 16.20 16.44
CA ILE A 278 27.28 16.27 16.81
C ILE A 278 27.98 17.37 16.00
N ARG A 279 27.77 17.40 14.68
CA ARG A 279 28.48 18.31 13.76
C ARG A 279 27.52 19.08 12.85
N PRO A 280 26.64 19.95 13.39
CA PRO A 280 25.64 20.67 12.60
C PRO A 280 26.23 21.54 11.49
N ARG A 281 27.51 21.96 11.62
CA ARG A 281 28.21 22.69 10.58
C ARG A 281 28.43 21.92 9.29
N LEU A 282 28.37 20.59 9.32
CA LEU A 282 28.44 19.74 8.13
C LEU A 282 27.09 19.67 7.39
N ALA A 283 26.00 20.12 8.02
CA ALA A 283 24.70 20.09 7.39
C ALA A 283 24.63 21.12 6.25
N HIS A 284 24.10 20.63 5.12
CA HIS A 284 23.82 21.44 3.93
C HIS A 284 22.58 20.86 3.20
N GLY A 285 22.20 21.44 2.06
CA GLY A 285 21.01 21.00 1.34
C GLY A 285 21.01 19.50 1.00
N ALA A 286 22.16 18.92 0.63
CA ALA A 286 22.26 17.48 0.37
C ALA A 286 22.00 16.61 1.62
N THR A 287 22.29 17.12 2.83
CA THR A 287 21.95 16.42 4.08
C THR A 287 20.44 16.18 4.18
N ALA A 288 19.64 17.21 3.89
CA ALA A 288 18.19 17.08 3.89
C ALA A 288 17.70 16.03 2.89
N VAL A 289 18.30 16.04 1.69
CA VAL A 289 17.97 15.03 0.65
C VAL A 289 18.30 13.61 1.12
N VAL A 290 19.51 13.41 1.69
CA VAL A 290 19.92 12.09 2.18
C VAL A 290 19.02 11.58 3.31
N LEU A 291 18.68 12.46 4.28
CA LEU A 291 17.79 12.12 5.38
C LEU A 291 16.37 11.83 4.87
N ALA A 292 15.88 12.61 3.90
CA ALA A 292 14.58 12.36 3.27
C ALA A 292 14.57 11.02 2.52
N LEU A 293 15.59 10.73 1.72
CA LEU A 293 15.70 9.46 0.99
C LEU A 293 15.77 8.27 1.95
N ALA A 294 16.51 8.37 3.04
CA ALA A 294 16.56 7.30 4.05
C ALA A 294 15.21 7.09 4.74
N ALA A 295 14.50 8.17 5.10
CA ALA A 295 13.15 8.10 5.65
C ALA A 295 12.15 7.50 4.65
N PHE A 296 12.23 7.89 3.37
CA PHE A 296 11.39 7.34 2.30
C PHE A 296 11.68 5.86 2.02
N SER A 297 12.95 5.46 2.04
CA SER A 297 13.35 4.07 1.85
C SER A 297 12.81 3.17 2.97
N PHE A 298 12.89 3.64 4.22
CA PHE A 298 12.30 2.92 5.34
C PHE A 298 10.79 2.83 5.21
N PHE A 299 10.14 3.96 4.97
CA PHE A 299 8.69 4.01 4.87
C PHE A 299 8.15 3.23 3.66
N GLY A 300 8.76 3.40 2.49
CA GLY A 300 8.39 2.67 1.27
C GLY A 300 8.61 1.16 1.42
N GLY A 301 9.69 0.76 2.11
CA GLY A 301 9.92 -0.64 2.46
C GLY A 301 8.83 -1.22 3.37
N TYR A 302 8.43 -0.48 4.40
CA TYR A 302 7.32 -0.87 5.27
C TYR A 302 6.00 -1.02 4.50
N GLU A 303 5.66 -0.04 3.64
CA GLU A 303 4.42 -0.12 2.84
C GLU A 303 4.47 -1.29 1.85
N ARG A 304 5.64 -1.56 1.24
CA ARG A 304 5.81 -2.72 0.37
C ARG A 304 5.65 -4.04 1.12
N LEU A 305 6.19 -4.16 2.33
CA LEU A 305 5.98 -5.35 3.18
C LEU A 305 4.50 -5.53 3.50
N ARG A 306 3.85 -4.47 3.98
CA ARG A 306 2.43 -4.49 4.35
C ARG A 306 1.53 -4.89 3.17
N GLU A 307 1.78 -4.32 1.98
CA GLU A 307 1.00 -4.62 0.78
C GLU A 307 1.35 -5.99 0.19
N GLY A 308 2.63 -6.35 0.15
CA GLY A 308 3.08 -7.63 -0.40
C GLY A 308 2.58 -8.82 0.40
N THR A 309 2.62 -8.73 1.73
CA THR A 309 2.16 -9.80 2.61
C THR A 309 0.63 -9.89 2.71
N ARG A 310 -0.09 -8.86 2.30
CA ARG A 310 -1.56 -8.88 2.24
C ARG A 310 -2.09 -9.60 1.00
N LYS A 311 -1.32 -9.58 -0.10
CA LYS A 311 -1.74 -10.23 -1.36
C LYS A 311 -1.89 -11.74 -1.18
N PRO A 312 -2.91 -12.35 -1.83
CA PRO A 312 -3.82 -11.81 -2.86
C PRO A 312 -5.04 -11.06 -2.32
N PHE A 313 -5.18 -10.97 -1.01
CA PHE A 313 -6.35 -10.35 -0.39
C PHE A 313 -6.34 -8.81 -0.48
N LEU A 314 -7.52 -8.23 -0.52
CA LEU A 314 -7.78 -6.84 -0.15
C LEU A 314 -8.02 -6.73 1.35
N ILE A 315 -8.91 -7.57 1.89
CA ILE A 315 -9.16 -7.76 3.31
C ILE A 315 -8.79 -9.21 3.61
N HIS A 316 -7.73 -9.40 4.38
CA HIS A 316 -7.15 -10.72 4.63
C HIS A 316 -8.21 -11.71 5.13
N SER A 317 -8.23 -12.91 4.53
CA SER A 317 -9.17 -14.00 4.81
C SER A 317 -10.66 -13.66 4.61
N TYR A 318 -10.99 -12.54 3.95
CA TYR A 318 -12.37 -12.14 3.70
C TYR A 318 -12.66 -11.82 2.24
N MET A 319 -11.82 -11.01 1.60
CA MET A 319 -12.04 -10.55 0.23
C MET A 319 -10.72 -10.48 -0.54
N PHE A 320 -10.70 -11.03 -1.73
CA PHE A 320 -9.59 -10.93 -2.65
C PHE A 320 -9.46 -9.55 -3.29
N SER A 321 -8.30 -9.25 -3.82
CA SER A 321 -8.00 -7.94 -4.46
C SER A 321 -8.87 -7.66 -5.71
N ASN A 322 -9.40 -8.68 -6.35
CA ASN A 322 -10.37 -8.56 -7.45
C ASN A 322 -11.81 -8.29 -6.97
N GLY A 323 -12.05 -8.24 -5.66
CA GLY A 323 -13.36 -7.93 -5.07
C GLY A 323 -14.24 -9.17 -4.79
N LEU A 324 -13.77 -10.37 -5.08
CA LEU A 324 -14.50 -11.60 -4.72
C LEU A 324 -14.33 -11.88 -3.23
N GLN A 325 -15.42 -12.29 -2.57
CA GLN A 325 -15.37 -12.72 -1.19
C GLN A 325 -15.05 -14.22 -1.09
N VAL A 326 -14.29 -14.61 -0.08
CA VAL A 326 -13.97 -16.02 0.19
C VAL A 326 -15.26 -16.87 0.30
N ALA A 327 -16.28 -16.35 0.97
CA ALA A 327 -17.57 -17.03 1.13
C ALA A 327 -18.36 -17.24 -0.19
N GLU A 328 -17.98 -16.54 -1.27
CA GLU A 328 -18.65 -16.64 -2.57
C GLU A 328 -18.03 -17.70 -3.49
N ILE A 329 -16.85 -18.25 -3.15
CA ILE A 329 -16.08 -19.13 -4.02
C ILE A 329 -16.91 -20.35 -4.45
N ALA A 330 -17.56 -21.04 -3.51
CA ALA A 330 -18.38 -22.21 -3.83
C ALA A 330 -19.55 -21.89 -4.78
N ASP A 331 -20.16 -20.72 -4.63
CA ASP A 331 -21.25 -20.28 -5.51
C ASP A 331 -20.74 -19.87 -6.89
N ILE A 332 -19.55 -19.24 -6.92
CA ILE A 332 -18.87 -18.89 -8.17
C ILE A 332 -18.45 -20.14 -8.92
N ASN A 333 -17.92 -21.16 -8.24
CA ASN A 333 -17.55 -22.44 -8.83
C ASN A 333 -18.76 -23.17 -9.44
N ALA A 334 -19.94 -23.00 -8.87
CA ALA A 334 -21.17 -23.61 -9.40
C ALA A 334 -21.81 -22.84 -10.56
N LYS A 335 -21.64 -21.51 -10.63
CA LYS A 335 -22.39 -20.63 -11.55
C LYS A 335 -21.53 -19.91 -12.59
N GLY A 336 -20.23 -19.84 -12.39
CA GLY A 336 -19.31 -19.08 -13.20
C GLY A 336 -19.10 -17.64 -12.75
N VAL A 337 -17.85 -17.17 -12.87
CA VAL A 337 -17.46 -15.82 -12.44
C VAL A 337 -18.12 -14.72 -13.28
N LEU A 338 -18.42 -14.98 -14.55
CA LEU A 338 -19.01 -14.01 -15.44
C LEU A 338 -20.48 -13.71 -15.10
N GLU A 339 -21.20 -14.65 -14.48
CA GLU A 339 -22.55 -14.40 -14.02
C GLU A 339 -22.62 -13.36 -12.90
N LYS A 340 -21.62 -13.34 -12.00
CA LYS A 340 -21.50 -12.35 -10.92
C LYS A 340 -20.84 -11.05 -11.32
N SER A 341 -20.14 -11.06 -12.44
CA SER A 341 -19.46 -9.90 -12.95
C SER A 341 -20.43 -9.08 -13.78
N GLY A 342 -20.97 -8.03 -13.21
CA GLY A 342 -21.84 -7.08 -13.91
C GLY A 342 -21.21 -6.40 -15.14
N TRP A 343 -19.94 -6.66 -15.40
CA TRP A 343 -19.12 -6.18 -16.52
C TRP A 343 -19.09 -7.12 -17.71
N ALA A 344 -19.40 -8.39 -17.47
CA ALA A 344 -19.39 -9.39 -18.50
C ALA A 344 -20.67 -9.29 -19.31
N SER A 345 -20.56 -8.79 -20.50
CA SER A 345 -21.62 -8.96 -21.48
C SER A 345 -21.62 -10.42 -21.90
N LEU A 346 -22.67 -11.14 -21.55
CA LEU A 346 -22.90 -12.51 -22.07
C LEU A 346 -22.96 -12.55 -23.59
N ALA A 347 -23.14 -11.40 -24.26
CA ALA A 347 -23.06 -11.26 -25.73
C ALA A 347 -21.64 -11.56 -26.27
N ALA A 348 -20.60 -11.54 -25.45
CA ALA A 348 -19.26 -11.95 -25.85
C ALA A 348 -19.03 -13.46 -25.88
N ALA A 349 -19.99 -14.26 -25.40
CA ALA A 349 -19.88 -15.72 -25.35
C ALA A 349 -19.75 -16.42 -26.73
N ALA A 350 -19.95 -15.69 -27.82
CA ALA A 350 -19.74 -16.19 -29.17
C ALA A 350 -18.28 -16.10 -29.66
N ASP A 351 -17.42 -15.32 -28.99
CA ASP A 351 -16.00 -15.16 -29.32
C ASP A 351 -15.14 -15.54 -28.10
N PRO A 352 -14.43 -16.67 -28.15
CA PRO A 352 -13.59 -17.15 -27.04
C PRO A 352 -12.53 -16.13 -26.60
N ALA A 353 -11.89 -15.42 -27.52
CA ALA A 353 -10.87 -14.44 -27.19
C ALA A 353 -11.46 -13.20 -26.48
N ALA A 354 -12.65 -12.76 -26.89
CA ALA A 354 -13.37 -11.68 -26.20
C ALA A 354 -13.82 -12.08 -24.81
N THR A 355 -14.29 -13.34 -24.66
CA THR A 355 -14.64 -13.91 -23.37
C THR A 355 -13.42 -14.00 -22.44
N GLY A 356 -12.28 -14.50 -22.96
CA GLY A 356 -11.02 -14.57 -22.25
C GLY A 356 -10.54 -13.21 -21.76
N ARG A 357 -10.64 -12.18 -22.57
CA ARG A 357 -10.34 -10.79 -22.15
C ARG A 357 -11.21 -10.31 -21.03
N GLN A 358 -12.49 -10.65 -21.02
CA GLN A 358 -13.39 -10.29 -19.91
C GLN A 358 -13.03 -11.02 -18.63
N VAL A 359 -12.74 -12.32 -18.70
CA VAL A 359 -12.28 -13.11 -17.56
C VAL A 359 -10.99 -12.52 -17.00
N PHE A 360 -9.98 -12.28 -17.83
CA PHE A 360 -8.73 -11.65 -17.41
C PHE A 360 -8.98 -10.30 -16.72
N ARG A 361 -9.80 -9.45 -17.31
CA ARG A 361 -10.14 -8.14 -16.76
C ARG A 361 -10.77 -8.25 -15.39
N VAL A 362 -11.69 -9.19 -15.18
CA VAL A 362 -12.38 -9.36 -13.90
C VAL A 362 -11.51 -10.03 -12.86
N GLN A 363 -10.76 -11.07 -13.22
CA GLN A 363 -10.05 -11.92 -12.28
C GLN A 363 -8.61 -11.49 -12.05
N CYS A 364 -7.90 -11.07 -13.08
CA CYS A 364 -6.45 -10.96 -13.05
C CYS A 364 -5.94 -9.50 -13.07
N SER A 365 -6.65 -8.59 -13.75
CA SER A 365 -6.15 -7.23 -14.01
C SER A 365 -5.98 -6.36 -12.76
N SER A 366 -6.60 -6.71 -11.64
CA SER A 366 -6.35 -6.05 -10.35
C SER A 366 -4.90 -6.19 -9.86
N CYS A 367 -4.21 -7.26 -10.28
CA CYS A 367 -2.83 -7.57 -9.88
C CYS A 367 -1.87 -7.67 -11.06
N HIS A 368 -2.31 -8.16 -12.22
CA HIS A 368 -1.48 -8.47 -13.37
C HIS A 368 -1.80 -7.61 -14.58
N THR A 369 -0.80 -7.41 -15.43
CA THR A 369 -0.97 -6.96 -16.81
C THR A 369 -0.67 -8.12 -17.76
N ILE A 370 -1.03 -7.97 -19.03
CA ILE A 370 -0.65 -8.97 -20.04
C ILE A 370 0.87 -8.89 -20.32
N ASP A 371 1.40 -7.70 -20.61
CA ASP A 371 2.78 -7.49 -21.02
C ASP A 371 3.56 -6.48 -20.15
N GLY A 372 2.93 -5.84 -19.19
CA GLY A 372 3.51 -4.75 -18.40
C GLY A 372 4.16 -5.20 -17.10
N TYR A 373 3.99 -4.38 -16.06
CA TYR A 373 4.46 -4.67 -14.72
C TYR A 373 3.68 -5.86 -14.12
N GLN A 374 4.41 -6.82 -13.55
CA GLN A 374 3.83 -8.10 -13.11
C GLN A 374 3.05 -8.82 -14.23
N SER A 375 3.65 -8.82 -15.42
CA SER A 375 3.07 -9.45 -16.60
C SER A 375 2.73 -10.92 -16.33
N ILE A 376 1.48 -11.28 -16.60
CA ILE A 376 1.06 -12.68 -16.49
C ILE A 376 1.82 -13.56 -17.48
N ARG A 377 2.20 -13.01 -18.63
CA ARG A 377 3.00 -13.68 -19.64
C ARG A 377 4.41 -14.06 -19.17
N GLN A 378 4.95 -13.32 -18.19
CA GLN A 378 6.25 -13.62 -17.59
C GLN A 378 6.15 -14.62 -16.42
N VAL A 379 5.00 -14.69 -15.77
CA VAL A 379 4.76 -15.55 -14.61
C VAL A 379 4.30 -16.94 -15.04
N LEU A 380 3.56 -17.01 -16.15
CA LEU A 380 3.00 -18.28 -16.63
C LEU A 380 3.87 -18.86 -17.74
N PRO A 381 4.12 -20.18 -17.72
CA PRO A 381 4.80 -20.85 -18.80
C PRO A 381 3.99 -20.73 -20.10
N THR A 382 4.68 -20.70 -21.20
CA THR A 382 4.03 -20.84 -22.52
C THR A 382 3.42 -22.24 -22.64
N VAL A 383 2.43 -22.37 -23.52
CA VAL A 383 1.84 -23.69 -23.83
C VAL A 383 2.90 -24.70 -24.26
N ALA A 384 3.93 -24.28 -24.98
CA ALA A 384 5.02 -25.16 -25.40
C ALA A 384 5.88 -25.61 -24.21
N GLU A 385 6.23 -24.71 -23.30
CA GLU A 385 6.96 -25.04 -22.07
C GLU A 385 6.16 -25.94 -21.16
N PHE A 386 4.86 -25.64 -20.96
CA PHE A 386 3.97 -26.47 -20.19
C PHE A 386 3.86 -27.89 -20.77
N ARG A 387 3.69 -28.02 -22.10
CA ARG A 387 3.66 -29.31 -22.78
C ARG A 387 4.99 -30.06 -22.67
N ALA A 388 6.13 -29.36 -22.74
CA ALA A 388 7.44 -29.99 -22.58
C ALA A 388 7.58 -30.61 -21.17
N VAL A 389 7.20 -29.86 -20.12
CA VAL A 389 7.20 -30.37 -18.74
C VAL A 389 6.22 -31.55 -18.57
N ALA A 390 5.03 -31.45 -19.12
CA ALA A 390 4.01 -32.52 -19.04
C ALA A 390 4.38 -33.80 -19.84
N ALA A 391 5.19 -33.67 -20.90
CA ALA A 391 5.55 -34.81 -21.76
C ALA A 391 6.72 -35.64 -21.24
N ASP A 392 7.64 -35.04 -20.49
CA ASP A 392 8.90 -35.66 -20.09
C ASP A 392 8.88 -36.30 -18.68
N GLU A 393 7.79 -36.15 -17.93
CA GLU A 393 7.76 -36.55 -16.51
C GLU A 393 6.77 -37.67 -16.21
N PRO A 394 7.11 -38.65 -15.34
CA PRO A 394 6.23 -39.73 -14.94
C PRO A 394 5.07 -39.25 -14.05
N ALA A 395 4.10 -40.15 -13.79
CA ALA A 395 2.99 -39.92 -12.85
C ALA A 395 3.53 -39.37 -11.50
N GLY A 396 2.98 -38.24 -11.00
CA GLY A 396 3.49 -37.50 -9.85
C GLY A 396 4.16 -36.17 -10.22
N SER A 397 4.31 -35.87 -11.50
CA SER A 397 4.92 -34.60 -11.95
C SER A 397 4.03 -33.37 -11.83
N GLY A 398 2.71 -33.56 -11.62
CA GLY A 398 1.80 -32.45 -11.32
C GLY A 398 2.26 -31.67 -10.09
N LEU A 399 2.78 -32.35 -9.08
CA LEU A 399 3.37 -31.70 -7.91
C LEU A 399 4.62 -30.88 -8.29
N ALA A 400 5.50 -31.40 -9.14
CA ALA A 400 6.67 -30.67 -9.59
C ALA A 400 6.31 -29.44 -10.43
N VAL A 401 5.29 -29.52 -11.29
CA VAL A 401 4.75 -28.38 -12.03
C VAL A 401 4.12 -27.37 -11.09
N TYR A 402 3.34 -27.84 -10.12
CA TYR A 402 2.73 -27.01 -9.10
C TYR A 402 3.79 -26.26 -8.28
N ASP A 403 4.80 -26.97 -7.77
CA ASP A 403 5.89 -26.39 -6.98
C ASP A 403 6.72 -25.38 -7.79
N ALA A 404 6.96 -25.66 -9.06
CA ALA A 404 7.75 -24.78 -9.91
C ALA A 404 6.98 -23.50 -10.31
N GLU A 405 5.70 -23.60 -10.63
CA GLU A 405 4.96 -22.55 -11.33
C GLU A 405 3.85 -21.92 -10.47
N CYS A 406 3.26 -22.68 -9.55
CA CYS A 406 2.08 -22.26 -8.79
C CYS A 406 2.39 -21.97 -7.31
N ALA A 407 3.20 -22.79 -6.66
CA ALA A 407 3.42 -22.74 -5.22
C ALA A 407 4.01 -21.41 -4.76
N ALA A 408 4.75 -20.70 -5.63
CA ALA A 408 5.28 -19.38 -5.35
C ALA A 408 4.21 -18.34 -4.99
N CYS A 409 3.01 -18.46 -5.60
CA CYS A 409 1.88 -17.59 -5.35
C CYS A 409 0.76 -18.26 -4.53
N HIS A 410 0.75 -19.57 -4.48
CA HIS A 410 -0.32 -20.40 -3.89
C HIS A 410 0.23 -21.36 -2.84
N HIS A 411 1.07 -20.87 -1.96
CA HIS A 411 1.66 -21.64 -0.86
C HIS A 411 0.60 -22.00 0.18
N ASP A 412 0.64 -23.22 0.69
CA ASP A 412 -0.33 -23.83 1.61
C ASP A 412 -0.69 -22.98 2.84
N ILE A 413 0.26 -22.19 3.31
CA ILE A 413 0.14 -21.51 4.60
C ILE A 413 -0.70 -20.22 4.51
N VAL A 414 -0.80 -19.60 3.33
CA VAL A 414 -1.36 -18.23 3.20
C VAL A 414 -2.50 -18.14 2.22
N PHE A 415 -2.63 -19.08 1.32
CA PHE A 415 -3.55 -19.02 0.18
C PHE A 415 -4.44 -20.26 0.06
N ASP A 416 -4.78 -20.88 1.20
CA ASP A 416 -5.64 -22.08 1.21
C ASP A 416 -6.93 -21.85 0.41
N GLU A 417 -7.55 -20.68 0.56
CA GLU A 417 -8.79 -20.36 -0.14
C GLU A 417 -8.57 -20.13 -1.65
N MET A 418 -7.43 -19.58 -2.05
CA MET A 418 -7.07 -19.48 -3.47
C MET A 418 -6.60 -20.83 -4.04
N ARG A 419 -6.04 -21.67 -3.21
CA ARG A 419 -5.64 -23.02 -3.60
C ARG A 419 -6.84 -23.87 -4.02
N GLU A 420 -7.98 -23.72 -3.35
CA GLU A 420 -9.24 -24.36 -3.76
C GLU A 420 -9.72 -23.92 -5.16
N MET A 421 -9.20 -22.78 -5.65
CA MET A 421 -9.49 -22.25 -7.00
C MET A 421 -8.49 -22.73 -8.06
N LEU A 422 -7.47 -23.49 -7.67
CA LEU A 422 -6.45 -24.00 -8.58
C LEU A 422 -6.54 -25.53 -8.66
N PRO A 423 -6.21 -26.13 -9.81
CA PRO A 423 -6.12 -27.57 -9.89
C PRO A 423 -5.05 -28.09 -8.93
N THR A 424 -5.39 -29.13 -8.22
CA THR A 424 -4.43 -29.84 -7.37
C THR A 424 -3.38 -30.56 -8.22
N PRO A 425 -2.21 -30.91 -7.66
CA PRO A 425 -1.22 -31.73 -8.38
C PRO A 425 -1.80 -33.00 -8.97
N ASP A 426 -2.69 -33.67 -8.24
CA ASP A 426 -3.34 -34.90 -8.72
C ASP A 426 -4.30 -34.62 -9.88
N GLU A 427 -5.04 -33.51 -9.86
CA GLU A 427 -5.92 -33.11 -10.97
C GLU A 427 -5.09 -32.71 -12.20
N ILE A 428 -3.95 -32.00 -12.01
CA ILE A 428 -3.04 -31.72 -13.11
C ILE A 428 -2.52 -33.01 -13.75
N ASP A 429 -2.16 -34.01 -12.96
CA ASP A 429 -1.70 -35.32 -13.46
C ASP A 429 -2.84 -36.10 -14.13
N ALA A 430 -4.06 -36.07 -13.59
CA ALA A 430 -5.23 -36.74 -14.16
C ALA A 430 -5.64 -36.10 -15.50
N ASP A 431 -5.59 -34.79 -15.61
CA ASP A 431 -6.04 -34.04 -16.78
C ASP A 431 -4.90 -33.64 -17.73
N ARG A 432 -3.72 -34.28 -17.56
CA ARG A 432 -2.51 -33.96 -18.31
C ARG A 432 -2.72 -33.99 -19.83
N GLU A 433 -3.40 -35.02 -20.35
CA GLU A 433 -3.72 -35.11 -21.77
C GLU A 433 -4.66 -33.99 -22.21
N MET A 434 -5.69 -33.71 -21.42
CA MET A 434 -6.64 -32.65 -21.69
C MET A 434 -5.95 -31.28 -21.67
N ILE A 435 -5.11 -31.02 -20.65
CA ILE A 435 -4.36 -29.76 -20.54
C ILE A 435 -3.34 -29.60 -21.68
N ALA A 436 -2.68 -30.71 -22.08
CA ALA A 436 -1.75 -30.69 -23.22
C ALA A 436 -2.47 -30.46 -24.55
N ASP A 437 -3.68 -31.01 -24.72
CA ASP A 437 -4.46 -30.88 -25.95
C ASP A 437 -5.20 -29.55 -26.09
N LEU A 438 -5.55 -28.90 -24.97
CA LEU A 438 -6.37 -27.70 -24.97
C LEU A 438 -5.67 -26.43 -25.42
N ASN A 439 -4.42 -26.44 -25.74
CA ASN A 439 -3.68 -25.23 -26.13
C ASN A 439 -3.73 -24.09 -25.09
N HIS A 440 -3.96 -24.48 -23.82
CA HIS A 440 -4.20 -23.55 -22.70
C HIS A 440 -3.05 -23.65 -21.70
N GLY A 441 -2.51 -22.52 -21.28
CA GLY A 441 -1.51 -22.50 -20.23
C GLY A 441 -2.13 -22.69 -18.84
N MET A 442 -1.29 -22.68 -17.83
CA MET A 442 -1.67 -22.88 -16.40
C MET A 442 -2.81 -22.01 -15.90
N ILE A 443 -2.99 -20.80 -16.45
CA ILE A 443 -4.18 -19.98 -16.15
C ILE A 443 -5.47 -20.71 -16.46
N TYR A 444 -5.50 -21.45 -17.55
CA TYR A 444 -6.70 -22.19 -17.90
C TYR A 444 -6.85 -23.42 -17.00
N GLY A 445 -5.77 -24.08 -16.64
CA GLY A 445 -5.77 -25.14 -15.63
C GLY A 445 -6.20 -24.61 -14.24
N ALA A 446 -5.68 -23.48 -13.82
CA ALA A 446 -6.10 -22.79 -12.60
C ALA A 446 -7.56 -22.31 -12.67
N LEU A 447 -8.00 -21.85 -13.85
CA LEU A 447 -9.38 -21.48 -14.11
C LEU A 447 -10.23 -22.69 -14.48
N ALA A 448 -9.67 -23.88 -14.72
CA ALA A 448 -10.43 -25.09 -15.03
C ALA A 448 -11.07 -25.73 -13.79
N GLN A 449 -10.59 -25.46 -12.58
CA GLN A 449 -11.40 -25.66 -11.37
C GLN A 449 -12.54 -24.64 -11.28
N LEU A 450 -12.27 -23.42 -11.72
CA LEU A 450 -13.31 -22.47 -12.05
C LEU A 450 -14.16 -22.96 -13.25
N HIS A 451 -13.83 -24.03 -13.91
CA HIS A 451 -14.42 -24.55 -15.14
C HIS A 451 -15.58 -25.52 -14.94
N GLU A 452 -15.70 -26.14 -13.80
CA GLU A 452 -17.02 -26.62 -13.35
C GLU A 452 -18.06 -25.47 -13.34
N MET A 453 -17.56 -24.24 -13.55
CA MET A 453 -18.29 -22.99 -13.66
C MET A 453 -18.91 -22.72 -15.03
N GLY A 454 -19.06 -23.74 -15.84
CA GLY A 454 -19.82 -23.70 -17.07
C GLY A 454 -19.02 -23.36 -18.34
N ASP A 455 -19.66 -23.58 -19.45
CA ASP A 455 -19.13 -23.52 -20.82
C ASP A 455 -18.42 -22.21 -21.22
N VAL A 456 -18.57 -21.15 -20.41
CA VAL A 456 -17.99 -19.84 -20.69
C VAL A 456 -16.46 -19.85 -20.62
N TYR A 457 -15.90 -20.59 -19.67
CA TYR A 457 -14.44 -20.73 -19.58
C TYR A 457 -13.88 -21.75 -20.56
N ALA A 458 -14.64 -22.82 -20.84
CA ALA A 458 -14.27 -23.79 -21.84
C ALA A 458 -14.14 -23.18 -23.25
N SER A 459 -14.93 -22.12 -23.49
CA SER A 459 -14.91 -21.38 -24.76
C SER A 459 -13.90 -20.21 -24.79
N ALA A 460 -13.27 -19.87 -23.65
CA ALA A 460 -12.37 -18.73 -23.56
C ALA A 460 -10.93 -19.14 -23.88
N ASP A 461 -10.38 -18.68 -24.96
CA ASP A 461 -8.97 -18.88 -25.28
C ASP A 461 -8.08 -17.86 -24.56
N LEU A 462 -8.03 -18.00 -23.20
CA LEU A 462 -7.22 -17.13 -22.34
C LEU A 462 -5.74 -17.26 -22.65
N THR A 463 -5.28 -18.45 -22.96
CA THR A 463 -3.87 -18.70 -23.26
C THR A 463 -3.44 -18.00 -24.52
N THR A 464 -4.22 -18.13 -25.59
CA THR A 464 -3.95 -17.41 -26.83
C THR A 464 -4.02 -15.90 -26.60
N MET A 465 -5.03 -15.39 -25.92
CA MET A 465 -5.14 -13.97 -25.58
C MET A 465 -3.93 -13.46 -24.79
N ILE A 466 -3.50 -14.20 -23.78
CA ILE A 466 -2.36 -13.80 -22.93
C ILE A 466 -1.05 -13.81 -23.76
N HIS A 467 -0.81 -14.85 -24.55
CA HIS A 467 0.45 -15.00 -25.27
C HIS A 467 0.52 -14.23 -26.61
N THR A 468 -0.59 -13.99 -27.27
CA THR A 468 -0.63 -13.23 -28.52
C THR A 468 -0.94 -11.75 -28.35
N GLY A 469 -1.54 -11.36 -27.21
CA GLY A 469 -2.00 -10.01 -26.97
C GLY A 469 -3.25 -9.63 -27.78
N GLN A 470 -3.97 -10.60 -28.31
CA GLN A 470 -5.20 -10.39 -29.10
C GLN A 470 -6.48 -10.58 -28.29
#